data_8a4b428520595197651cca0ce973f567
#
_entry.id   8a4b428520595197651cca0ce973f567
#
_cell.length_a   1.000
_cell.length_b   1.000
_cell.length_c   1.000
_cell.angle_alpha   90.00
_cell.angle_beta   90.00
_cell.angle_gamma   90.00
#
_symmetry.space_group_name_H-M   'P 1'
#
loop_
_entity.id
_entity.type
_entity.pdbx_description
1 polymer ?
#
loop_
_entity_poly.entity_id
_entity_poly.type
_entity_poly.pdbx_seq_one_letter_code
_entity_poly.pdbx_strand_id
1 'polypeptide(L)'
;NLDLKKRIEISNYAISNKNSTETFNISSNVDNGYSTGGFIEGSVTPYSKQLYKSIGFKDIQVKTLTLDSVMESLKITRIPYLVKIDVEGAENIILDGALKFINKYKPILLIELHSPQNFIKTYQLFSKLNYQINQLHSDNENRTFIYLSPITKLEQNKLIKDMQLFLQIQKYG
;
A
#
# COMPACT_ATOMS: atom_id res chain seq x y z
N ASN A 1 -21.25 18.78 6.70
CA ASN A 1 -21.11 17.35 7.04
C ASN A 1 -21.22 16.55 5.75
N LEU A 2 -20.07 16.20 5.17
CA LEU A 2 -20.00 15.22 4.08
C LEU A 2 -20.37 13.87 4.69
N ASP A 3 -21.46 13.23 4.23
CA ASP A 3 -21.85 11.88 4.63
C ASP A 3 -20.82 10.88 4.04
N LEU A 4 -19.68 10.78 4.70
CA LEU A 4 -18.55 9.93 4.26
C LEU A 4 -18.95 8.44 4.21
N LYS A 5 -19.91 8.00 5.02
CA LYS A 5 -20.35 6.60 5.05
C LYS A 5 -20.90 6.12 3.72
N LYS A 6 -21.50 7.01 2.91
CA LYS A 6 -22.00 6.69 1.57
C LYS A 6 -20.90 6.69 0.48
N ARG A 7 -19.68 7.08 0.83
CA ARG A 7 -18.56 7.24 -0.10
C ARG A 7 -17.41 6.28 0.17
N ILE A 8 -17.49 5.50 1.25
CA ILE A 8 -16.46 4.56 1.66
C ILE A 8 -17.03 3.15 1.54
N GLU A 9 -16.32 2.32 0.81
CA GLU A 9 -16.56 0.88 0.75
C GLU A 9 -15.42 0.17 1.48
N ILE A 10 -15.79 -0.71 2.42
CA ILE A 10 -14.84 -1.51 3.19
C ILE A 10 -14.93 -2.94 2.69
N SER A 11 -13.76 -3.52 2.35
CA SER A 11 -13.65 -4.88 1.87
C SER A 11 -12.91 -5.75 2.87
N ASN A 12 -13.42 -6.96 3.11
CA ASN A 12 -12.87 -7.90 4.08
C ASN A 12 -12.01 -8.98 3.38
N TYR A 13 -10.95 -8.56 2.71
CA TYR A 13 -9.92 -9.41 2.13
C TYR A 13 -8.59 -8.65 2.09
N ALA A 14 -7.48 -9.37 2.03
CA ALA A 14 -6.18 -8.75 1.82
C ALA A 14 -5.85 -8.67 0.32
N ILE A 15 -5.08 -7.67 -0.08
CA ILE A 15 -4.52 -7.59 -1.44
C ILE A 15 -3.18 -8.32 -1.47
N SER A 16 -3.00 -9.19 -2.48
CA SER A 16 -1.80 -10.01 -2.67
C SER A 16 -1.49 -10.14 -4.18
N ASN A 17 -0.48 -10.93 -4.53
CA ASN A 17 -0.17 -11.27 -5.94
C ASN A 17 -0.98 -12.44 -6.49
N LYS A 18 -1.85 -13.05 -5.71
CA LYS A 18 -2.70 -14.16 -6.13
C LYS A 18 -4.05 -14.17 -5.41
N ASN A 19 -5.05 -14.75 -6.08
CA ASN A 19 -6.36 -15.00 -5.50
C ASN A 19 -6.31 -16.34 -4.76
N SER A 20 -6.30 -16.29 -3.44
CA SER A 20 -6.15 -17.51 -2.61
C SER A 20 -6.65 -17.29 -1.18
N THR A 21 -6.32 -18.19 -0.29
CA THR A 21 -6.36 -17.99 1.16
C THR A 21 -4.94 -18.09 1.67
N GLU A 22 -4.48 -17.11 2.40
CA GLU A 22 -3.11 -17.03 2.90
C GLU A 22 -3.11 -16.83 4.42
N THR A 23 -1.99 -17.23 5.03
CA THR A 23 -1.78 -17.00 6.46
C THR A 23 -1.40 -15.53 6.68
N PHE A 24 -2.15 -14.88 7.55
CA PHE A 24 -1.91 -13.53 7.99
C PHE A 24 -1.60 -13.54 9.49
N ASN A 25 -0.52 -12.87 9.87
CA ASN A 25 -0.06 -12.79 11.24
C ASN A 25 -0.58 -11.50 11.87
N ILE A 26 -1.31 -11.60 12.96
CA ILE A 26 -1.83 -10.46 13.70
C ILE A 26 -1.31 -10.46 15.14
N SER A 27 -1.08 -9.28 15.71
CA SER A 27 -0.73 -9.15 17.12
C SER A 27 -1.83 -9.74 17.99
N SER A 28 -1.48 -10.58 18.96
CA SER A 28 -2.42 -11.13 19.96
C SER A 28 -2.68 -10.15 21.12
N ASN A 29 -1.84 -9.13 21.29
CA ASN A 29 -1.98 -8.11 22.32
C ASN A 29 -2.95 -7.01 21.87
N VAL A 30 -4.23 -7.38 21.73
CA VAL A 30 -5.32 -6.44 21.37
C VAL A 30 -5.99 -5.93 22.65
N ASP A 31 -5.21 -5.45 23.61
CA ASP A 31 -5.76 -5.02 24.90
C ASP A 31 -6.64 -3.76 24.84
N ASN A 32 -6.69 -3.07 23.70
CA ASN A 32 -7.53 -1.87 23.52
C ASN A 32 -8.21 -1.78 22.14
N GLY A 33 -8.41 -2.89 21.44
CA GLY A 33 -9.14 -2.91 20.16
C GLY A 33 -8.36 -2.39 18.93
N TYR A 34 -7.09 -2.05 19.08
CA TYR A 34 -6.23 -1.58 18.00
C TYR A 34 -5.04 -2.53 17.81
N SER A 35 -5.06 -3.33 16.75
CA SER A 35 -3.86 -4.02 16.29
C SER A 35 -3.12 -3.08 15.35
N THR A 36 -1.93 -2.64 15.74
CA THR A 36 -1.10 -1.71 14.94
C THR A 36 -0.14 -2.42 14.02
N GLY A 37 -0.33 -3.68 13.69
CA GLY A 37 0.54 -4.39 12.77
C GLY A 37 0.03 -5.78 12.47
N GLY A 38 0.03 -6.10 11.21
CA GLY A 38 -0.23 -7.43 10.69
C GLY A 38 0.49 -7.58 9.35
N PHE A 39 0.91 -8.80 9.02
CA PHE A 39 1.63 -9.06 7.78
C PHE A 39 1.25 -10.42 7.20
N ILE A 40 1.32 -10.52 5.87
CA ILE A 40 1.16 -11.79 5.15
C ILE A 40 2.43 -12.63 5.34
N GLU A 41 2.27 -13.93 5.57
CA GLU A 41 3.41 -14.84 5.65
C GLU A 41 4.27 -14.74 4.37
N GLY A 42 5.60 -14.61 4.55
CA GLY A 42 6.54 -14.39 3.45
C GLY A 42 6.82 -12.94 3.08
N SER A 43 6.06 -11.96 3.60
CA SER A 43 6.35 -10.54 3.39
C SER A 43 7.50 -10.02 4.26
N VAL A 44 7.81 -10.71 5.36
CA VAL A 44 8.88 -10.36 6.30
C VAL A 44 10.02 -11.37 6.27
N THR A 45 11.20 -10.95 6.69
CA THR A 45 12.36 -11.85 6.78
C THR A 45 12.14 -12.95 7.83
N PRO A 46 12.79 -14.11 7.71
CA PRO A 46 12.71 -15.18 8.73
C PRO A 46 13.05 -14.73 10.14
N TYR A 47 14.00 -13.81 10.28
CA TYR A 47 14.38 -13.23 11.57
C TYR A 47 13.23 -12.41 12.18
N SER A 48 12.62 -11.55 11.40
CA SER A 48 11.44 -10.78 11.83
C SER A 48 10.29 -11.70 12.24
N LYS A 49 10.05 -12.78 11.49
CA LYS A 49 9.00 -13.76 11.78
C LYS A 49 9.21 -14.43 13.15
N GLN A 50 10.45 -14.80 13.47
CA GLN A 50 10.76 -15.42 14.77
C GLN A 50 10.55 -14.44 15.93
N LEU A 51 10.94 -13.19 15.77
CA LEU A 51 10.70 -12.13 16.73
C LEU A 51 9.21 -11.90 16.95
N TYR A 52 8.42 -11.80 15.87
CA TYR A 52 6.97 -11.59 15.95
C TYR A 52 6.27 -12.72 16.69
N LYS A 53 6.65 -13.98 16.47
CA LYS A 53 6.12 -15.12 17.23
C LYS A 53 6.41 -15.01 18.72
N SER A 54 7.61 -14.56 19.09
CA SER A 54 8.01 -14.40 20.51
C SER A 54 7.25 -13.30 21.25
N ILE A 55 6.71 -12.31 20.54
CA ILE A 55 5.95 -11.20 21.11
C ILE A 55 4.42 -11.35 20.98
N GLY A 56 3.95 -12.56 20.66
CA GLY A 56 2.53 -12.88 20.74
C GLY A 56 1.73 -12.57 19.48
N PHE A 57 2.27 -12.83 18.29
CA PHE A 57 1.48 -12.87 17.06
C PHE A 57 0.81 -14.24 16.89
N LYS A 58 -0.40 -14.22 16.38
CA LYS A 58 -1.17 -15.42 16.01
C LYS A 58 -1.53 -15.41 14.54
N ASP A 59 -1.62 -16.60 13.99
CA ASP A 59 -1.93 -16.84 12.59
C ASP A 59 -3.44 -16.90 12.39
N ILE A 60 -3.94 -16.20 11.38
CA ILE A 60 -5.32 -16.32 10.88
C ILE A 60 -5.29 -16.59 9.38
N GLN A 61 -6.33 -17.25 8.87
CA GLN A 61 -6.51 -17.43 7.44
C GLN A 61 -7.33 -16.28 6.87
N VAL A 62 -6.78 -15.62 5.83
CA VAL A 62 -7.40 -14.47 5.19
C VAL A 62 -7.54 -14.73 3.70
N LYS A 63 -8.72 -14.46 3.16
CA LYS A 63 -8.92 -14.44 1.70
C LYS A 63 -8.04 -13.36 1.09
N THR A 64 -7.31 -13.71 0.03
CA THR A 64 -6.50 -12.76 -0.74
C THR A 64 -7.00 -12.61 -2.16
N LEU A 65 -6.90 -11.41 -2.70
CA LEU A 65 -7.22 -11.08 -4.09
C LEU A 65 -6.10 -10.24 -4.68
N THR A 66 -5.88 -10.36 -5.98
CA THR A 66 -5.02 -9.41 -6.69
C THR A 66 -5.76 -8.09 -6.91
N LEU A 67 -5.04 -6.98 -6.92
CA LEU A 67 -5.67 -5.70 -7.25
C LEU A 67 -6.23 -5.72 -8.68
N ASP A 68 -5.58 -6.43 -9.60
CA ASP A 68 -6.07 -6.64 -10.96
C ASP A 68 -7.47 -7.27 -10.96
N SER A 69 -7.71 -8.34 -10.21
CA SER A 69 -9.01 -9.01 -10.15
C SER A 69 -10.07 -8.20 -9.41
N VAL A 70 -9.68 -7.48 -8.36
CA VAL A 70 -10.59 -6.54 -7.69
C VAL A 70 -11.07 -5.47 -8.67
N MET A 71 -10.15 -4.86 -9.41
CA MET A 71 -10.48 -3.81 -10.37
C MET A 71 -11.29 -4.31 -11.56
N GLU A 72 -11.11 -5.58 -11.98
CA GLU A 72 -11.94 -6.23 -13.00
C GLU A 72 -13.37 -6.49 -12.48
N SER A 73 -13.53 -6.85 -11.21
CA SER A 73 -14.83 -7.14 -10.60
C SER A 73 -15.65 -5.89 -10.29
N LEU A 74 -14.98 -4.83 -9.91
CA LEU A 74 -15.63 -3.54 -9.73
C LEU A 74 -15.95 -2.96 -11.11
N LYS A 75 -17.23 -2.84 -11.46
CA LYS A 75 -17.68 -2.13 -12.67
C LYS A 75 -17.37 -0.63 -12.53
N ILE A 76 -16.07 -0.31 -12.52
CA ILE A 76 -15.59 1.05 -12.22
C ILE A 76 -15.98 1.95 -13.40
N THR A 77 -16.85 2.89 -13.13
CA THR A 77 -17.23 3.95 -14.07
C THR A 77 -16.26 5.12 -14.08
N ARG A 78 -15.37 5.18 -13.06
CA ARG A 78 -14.35 6.22 -12.94
C ARG A 78 -12.98 5.59 -12.70
N ILE A 79 -11.97 6.08 -13.40
CA ILE A 79 -10.57 5.66 -13.21
C ILE A 79 -10.13 6.08 -11.81
N PRO A 80 -9.56 5.17 -10.99
CA PRO A 80 -8.94 5.55 -9.73
C PRO A 80 -7.82 6.56 -9.96
N TYR A 81 -7.91 7.69 -9.31
CA TYR A 81 -6.95 8.77 -9.48
C TYR A 81 -5.71 8.58 -8.60
N LEU A 82 -5.92 8.07 -7.41
CA LEU A 82 -4.89 7.85 -6.40
C LEU A 82 -5.08 6.48 -5.73
N VAL A 83 -3.97 5.78 -5.55
CA VAL A 83 -3.92 4.54 -4.76
C VAL A 83 -2.87 4.72 -3.66
N LYS A 84 -3.27 4.61 -2.40
CA LYS A 84 -2.34 4.52 -1.26
C LYS A 84 -2.06 3.05 -0.97
N ILE A 85 -0.79 2.71 -0.78
CA ILE A 85 -0.31 1.40 -0.33
C ILE A 85 0.51 1.61 0.95
N ASP A 86 0.08 0.95 2.03
CA ASP A 86 0.68 1.03 3.36
C ASP A 86 0.38 -0.31 4.05
N VAL A 87 1.34 -1.25 3.98
CA VAL A 87 1.08 -2.69 4.22
C VAL A 87 2.25 -3.44 4.84
N GLU A 88 3.00 -2.81 5.69
CA GLU A 88 4.00 -3.43 6.57
C GLU A 88 4.89 -4.50 5.88
N GLY A 89 5.43 -4.18 4.70
CA GLY A 89 6.43 -5.01 3.99
C GLY A 89 5.90 -5.84 2.81
N ALA A 90 4.59 -5.86 2.55
CA ALA A 90 3.99 -6.58 1.41
C ALA A 90 3.85 -5.74 0.13
N GLU A 91 4.47 -4.55 0.07
CA GLU A 91 4.30 -3.59 -1.02
C GLU A 91 4.56 -4.21 -2.40
N ASN A 92 5.68 -4.92 -2.55
CA ASN A 92 6.02 -5.57 -3.82
C ASN A 92 5.09 -6.71 -4.18
N ILE A 93 4.58 -7.44 -3.19
CA ILE A 93 3.59 -8.51 -3.42
C ILE A 93 2.31 -7.91 -4.00
N ILE A 94 1.85 -6.79 -3.46
CA ILE A 94 0.68 -6.08 -3.99
C ILE A 94 0.93 -5.56 -5.40
N LEU A 95 2.09 -4.94 -5.63
CA LEU A 95 2.44 -4.39 -6.94
C LEU A 95 2.51 -5.48 -8.02
N ASP A 96 3.02 -6.67 -7.70
CA ASP A 96 3.02 -7.81 -8.61
C ASP A 96 1.60 -8.26 -9.00
N GLY A 97 0.63 -8.14 -8.10
CA GLY A 97 -0.79 -8.41 -8.35
C GLY A 97 -1.59 -7.23 -8.95
N ALA A 98 -0.92 -6.13 -9.29
CA ALA A 98 -1.54 -4.89 -9.76
C ALA A 98 -1.06 -4.45 -11.16
N LEU A 99 -0.25 -5.26 -11.84
CA LEU A 99 0.45 -4.84 -13.06
C LEU A 99 -0.48 -4.46 -14.21
N LYS A 100 -1.55 -5.21 -14.43
CA LYS A 100 -2.55 -4.90 -15.50
C LYS A 100 -3.27 -3.59 -15.17
N PHE A 101 -3.69 -3.44 -13.91
CA PHE A 101 -4.34 -2.23 -13.43
C PHE A 101 -3.44 -1.00 -13.61
N ILE A 102 -2.20 -1.07 -13.13
CA ILE A 102 -1.23 0.03 -13.23
C ILE A 102 -0.96 0.39 -14.69
N ASN A 103 -0.75 -0.62 -15.56
CA ASN A 103 -0.49 -0.37 -16.97
C ASN A 103 -1.68 0.25 -17.69
N LYS A 104 -2.88 -0.22 -17.40
CA LYS A 104 -4.11 0.22 -18.08
C LYS A 104 -4.56 1.61 -17.64
N TYR A 105 -4.55 1.87 -16.35
CA TYR A 105 -5.17 3.07 -15.79
C TYR A 105 -4.17 4.16 -15.42
N LYS A 106 -2.89 3.81 -15.30
CA LYS A 106 -1.82 4.77 -14.95
C LYS A 106 -2.16 5.64 -13.73
N PRO A 107 -2.58 5.03 -12.58
CA PRO A 107 -2.94 5.79 -11.40
C PRO A 107 -1.73 6.51 -10.82
N ILE A 108 -1.99 7.53 -10.00
CA ILE A 108 -1.01 8.05 -9.06
C ILE A 108 -0.91 7.06 -7.90
N LEU A 109 0.30 6.79 -7.42
CA LEU A 109 0.53 5.90 -6.29
C LEU A 109 1.27 6.63 -5.18
N LEU A 110 0.80 6.46 -3.97
CA LEU A 110 1.47 6.85 -2.74
C LEU A 110 1.80 5.59 -1.97
N ILE A 111 3.08 5.28 -1.81
CA ILE A 111 3.52 4.03 -1.21
C ILE A 111 4.42 4.33 -0.01
N GLU A 112 4.09 3.74 1.14
CA GLU A 112 4.99 3.62 2.27
C GLU A 112 5.82 2.34 2.11
N LEU A 113 7.14 2.47 2.05
CA LEU A 113 8.06 1.36 1.85
C LEU A 113 8.76 1.03 3.17
N HIS A 114 8.66 -0.22 3.59
CA HIS A 114 9.14 -0.70 4.89
C HIS A 114 10.50 -1.43 4.81
N SER A 115 11.13 -1.46 3.65
CA SER A 115 12.48 -2.03 3.52
C SER A 115 13.24 -1.49 2.31
N PRO A 116 14.59 -1.47 2.37
CA PRO A 116 15.42 -1.12 1.22
C PRO A 116 15.18 -2.03 0.01
N GLN A 117 14.88 -3.31 0.23
CA GLN A 117 14.58 -4.27 -0.83
C GLN A 117 13.29 -3.90 -1.56
N ASN A 118 12.26 -3.48 -0.81
CA ASN A 118 11.01 -3.02 -1.39
C ASN A 118 11.22 -1.73 -2.19
N PHE A 119 12.06 -0.82 -1.71
CA PHE A 119 12.42 0.38 -2.45
C PHE A 119 13.08 0.04 -3.80
N ILE A 120 14.12 -0.81 -3.80
CA ILE A 120 14.85 -1.19 -5.02
C ILE A 120 13.92 -1.82 -6.05
N LYS A 121 13.10 -2.80 -5.64
CA LYS A 121 12.16 -3.48 -6.54
C LYS A 121 11.10 -2.54 -7.10
N THR A 122 10.53 -1.69 -6.24
CA THR A 122 9.56 -0.67 -6.66
C THR A 122 10.18 0.29 -7.66
N TYR A 123 11.39 0.78 -7.39
CA TYR A 123 12.12 1.66 -8.31
C TYR A 123 12.34 0.99 -9.67
N GLN A 124 12.83 -0.24 -9.69
CA GLN A 124 13.07 -1.01 -10.92
C GLN A 124 11.78 -1.24 -11.73
N LEU A 125 10.66 -1.51 -11.05
CA LEU A 125 9.36 -1.68 -11.70
C LEU A 125 8.90 -0.38 -12.37
N PHE A 126 8.85 0.70 -11.62
CA PHE A 126 8.25 1.95 -12.09
C PHE A 126 9.13 2.72 -13.07
N SER A 127 10.44 2.53 -13.03
CA SER A 127 11.36 3.03 -14.07
C SER A 127 11.04 2.42 -15.44
N LYS A 128 10.59 1.16 -15.50
CA LYS A 128 10.19 0.49 -16.75
C LYS A 128 8.78 0.90 -17.21
N LEU A 129 7.95 1.39 -16.30
CA LEU A 129 6.56 1.76 -16.56
C LEU A 129 6.36 3.23 -16.96
N ASN A 130 7.44 3.99 -17.12
CA ASN A 130 7.41 5.43 -17.41
C ASN A 130 6.70 6.23 -16.31
N TYR A 131 7.04 5.96 -15.06
CA TYR A 131 6.63 6.73 -13.90
C TYR A 131 7.76 7.61 -13.41
N GLN A 132 7.41 8.82 -13.02
CA GLN A 132 8.28 9.67 -12.21
C GLN A 132 8.19 9.20 -10.76
N ILE A 133 9.34 9.01 -10.12
CA ILE A 133 9.46 8.57 -8.74
C ILE A 133 9.97 9.74 -7.92
N ASN A 134 9.18 10.17 -6.94
CA ASN A 134 9.56 11.24 -6.03
C ASN A 134 9.54 10.69 -4.61
N GLN A 135 10.62 10.90 -3.88
CA GLN A 135 10.66 10.61 -2.46
C GLN A 135 10.00 11.76 -1.70
N LEU A 136 9.10 11.44 -0.81
CA LEU A 136 8.53 12.39 0.13
C LEU A 136 9.36 12.40 1.42
N HIS A 137 9.29 13.52 2.15
CA HIS A 137 9.96 13.59 3.44
C HIS A 137 9.36 12.57 4.41
N SER A 138 10.23 11.79 5.06
CA SER A 138 9.84 10.84 6.10
C SER A 138 10.07 11.46 7.48
N ASP A 139 9.15 11.24 8.39
CA ASP A 139 9.25 11.58 9.81
C ASP A 139 10.02 10.53 10.61
N ASN A 140 10.34 9.39 9.98
CA ASN A 140 11.01 8.26 10.59
C ASN A 140 12.08 7.69 9.64
N GLU A 141 13.26 7.41 10.16
CA GLU A 141 14.40 6.87 9.40
C GLU A 141 14.17 5.47 8.83
N ASN A 142 13.21 4.72 9.40
CA ASN A 142 12.92 3.34 9.01
C ASN A 142 11.86 3.20 7.91
N ARG A 143 11.31 4.33 7.42
CA ARG A 143 10.22 4.35 6.45
C ARG A 143 10.55 5.30 5.31
N THR A 144 10.18 4.92 4.12
CA THR A 144 10.31 5.77 2.95
C THR A 144 8.95 5.93 2.27
N PHE A 145 8.47 7.15 2.22
CA PHE A 145 7.28 7.50 1.43
C PHE A 145 7.70 7.89 0.03
N ILE A 146 7.12 7.24 -0.96
CA ILE A 146 7.32 7.60 -2.35
C ILE A 146 6.00 7.98 -3.00
N TYR A 147 6.08 8.94 -3.88
CA TYR A 147 5.01 9.35 -4.76
C TYR A 147 5.39 9.01 -6.20
N LEU A 148 4.52 8.28 -6.86
CA LEU A 148 4.69 7.80 -8.22
C LEU A 148 3.64 8.40 -9.12
N SER A 149 4.05 9.08 -10.18
CA SER A 149 3.14 9.66 -11.17
C SER A 149 3.54 9.29 -12.60
N PRO A 150 2.58 9.04 -13.48
CA PRO A 150 2.86 8.87 -14.91
C PRO A 150 3.51 10.14 -15.48
N ILE A 151 4.48 10.00 -16.38
CA ILE A 151 5.31 11.12 -16.89
C ILE A 151 4.54 12.11 -17.80
N THR A 152 3.24 12.13 -17.84
CA THR A 152 2.52 12.87 -18.90
C THR A 152 1.43 13.84 -18.47
N LYS A 153 1.36 14.43 -17.25
CA LYS A 153 0.26 15.37 -16.98
C LYS A 153 0.57 16.56 -16.07
N LEU A 154 0.20 17.74 -16.59
CA LEU A 154 0.26 19.06 -15.92
C LEU A 154 -0.55 19.14 -14.59
N GLU A 155 -1.63 18.35 -14.48
CA GLU A 155 -2.49 18.30 -13.27
C GLU A 155 -1.80 17.70 -12.05
N GLN A 156 -0.70 16.99 -12.28
CA GLN A 156 0.08 16.33 -11.21
C GLN A 156 0.76 17.35 -10.29
N ASN A 157 1.18 18.49 -10.82
CA ASN A 157 1.86 19.52 -10.02
C ASN A 157 0.94 20.12 -8.95
N LYS A 158 -0.37 20.19 -9.21
CA LYS A 158 -1.34 20.70 -8.23
C LYS A 158 -1.51 19.70 -7.08
N LEU A 159 -1.70 18.41 -7.41
CA LEU A 159 -1.87 17.37 -6.41
C LEU A 159 -0.62 17.21 -5.54
N ILE A 160 0.58 17.28 -6.12
CA ILE A 160 1.84 17.24 -5.35
C ILE A 160 1.88 18.38 -4.33
N LYS A 161 1.52 19.60 -4.74
CA LYS A 161 1.45 20.74 -3.83
C LYS A 161 0.43 20.52 -2.72
N ASP A 162 -0.74 19.99 -3.06
CA ASP A 162 -1.81 19.75 -2.10
C ASP A 162 -1.41 18.64 -1.10
N MET A 163 -0.71 17.59 -1.57
CA MET A 163 -0.17 16.53 -0.69
C MET A 163 0.98 17.03 0.19
N GLN A 164 1.89 17.83 -0.35
CA GLN A 164 2.97 18.44 0.43
C GLN A 164 2.40 19.35 1.52
N LEU A 165 1.36 20.11 1.21
CA LEU A 165 0.66 20.95 2.18
C LEU A 165 0.00 20.10 3.28
N PHE A 166 -0.63 18.98 2.92
CA PHE A 166 -1.24 18.07 3.87
C PHE A 166 -0.20 17.46 4.84
N LEU A 167 0.96 17.04 4.33
CA LEU A 167 2.06 16.51 5.14
C LEU A 167 2.68 17.59 6.05
N GLN A 168 2.74 18.83 5.59
CA GLN A 168 3.18 19.95 6.42
C GLN A 168 2.21 20.24 7.57
N ILE A 169 0.90 20.18 7.31
CA ILE A 169 -0.13 20.38 8.33
C ILE A 169 -0.03 19.32 9.43
N GLN A 170 0.21 18.05 9.08
CA GLN A 170 0.40 16.98 10.07
C GLN A 170 1.66 17.15 10.93
N LYS A 171 2.65 17.88 10.45
CA LYS A 171 3.90 18.13 11.20
C LYS A 171 3.75 19.22 12.27
N TYR A 172 2.74 20.09 12.14
CA TYR A 172 2.52 21.27 13.01
C TYR A 172 1.17 21.22 13.76
N GLY A 173 0.40 20.17 13.62
CA GLY A 173 -0.82 19.89 14.39
C GLY A 173 -0.59 18.83 15.44
#